data_4c41b4fcca9ef38d5efed694060cb755
#
_entry.id   4c41b4fcca9ef38d5efed694060cb755
#
_cell.length_a   1.000
_cell.length_b   1.000
_cell.length_c   1.000
_cell.angle_alpha   90.00
_cell.angle_beta   90.00
_cell.angle_gamma   90.00
#
_symmetry.space_group_name_H-M   'P 1'
#
loop_
_entity.id
_entity.type
_entity.pdbx_description
1 polymer ?
#
loop_
_entity_poly.entity_id
_entity_poly.type
_entity_poly.pdbx_seq_one_letter_code
_entity_poly.pdbx_strand_id
1 'polypeptide(L)'
;MECRDGIKLVSRVWQPAGQGPWPVLLMRQPYGRAIASTVTYAHPSWYAAHGFLVVVQDVRGQGASQGTFQGFEQELSDGADTIRWVRKLDGSNGRVGCYGFSYQGLTQLLSDDPAAIPDCLAPAMTGLDERSDWACEGGAHWWALGLGWGLQLAAMRCQKLGDDAGWQAIRRSLNSGAFLSEGLDLLKRHDPQGMACRWLQRPASEHARWVCHQPDPALWQRPMLLIGGWYDPHLRGILNLFSLAKAAGGSPLLRIGAYTHLDWNGGLDRLQLAFFQHHLQDQAAAEELSVAVLLEKDPHAYGKQSSRHWRAPNSAGSPLSWGLGSSGLATIDAEEGELLLDQFGSGEVALVHDPWRPVPGRGGHLGLDPGPCERGDLDCRGDVICFTSSPLSATLELEGRPVLTVAVRADQPSFDLCA
;
A
#
# COMPACT_ATOMS: atom_id res chain seq x y z
N MET A 1 1.17 27.91 -2.79
CA MET A 1 -0.29 27.92 -2.57
C MET A 1 -0.57 28.24 -1.11
N GLU A 2 -1.57 29.04 -0.81
CA GLU A 2 -2.01 29.34 0.55
C GLU A 2 -3.33 28.60 0.83
N CYS A 3 -3.38 27.86 1.92
CA CYS A 3 -4.58 27.16 2.38
C CYS A 3 -5.56 28.13 3.02
N ARG A 4 -6.82 27.72 3.23
CA ARG A 4 -7.90 28.52 3.85
C ARG A 4 -7.56 29.04 5.27
N ASP A 5 -6.63 28.37 5.96
CA ASP A 5 -6.13 28.74 7.29
C ASP A 5 -4.83 29.58 7.26
N GLY A 6 -4.39 30.01 6.09
CA GLY A 6 -3.21 30.84 5.90
C GLY A 6 -1.88 30.08 5.85
N ILE A 7 -1.87 28.76 6.00
CA ILE A 7 -0.65 27.94 5.87
C ILE A 7 -0.25 27.83 4.40
N LYS A 8 1.04 27.97 4.12
CA LYS A 8 1.56 27.90 2.75
C LYS A 8 2.16 26.53 2.45
N LEU A 9 1.61 25.88 1.43
CA LEU A 9 2.14 24.65 0.86
C LEU A 9 2.96 24.95 -0.39
N VAL A 10 4.09 24.24 -0.53
CA VAL A 10 5.05 24.45 -1.62
C VAL A 10 4.93 23.33 -2.64
N SER A 11 4.82 23.73 -3.89
CA SER A 11 4.71 22.80 -5.02
C SER A 11 5.83 23.08 -6.02
N ARG A 12 6.18 22.05 -6.79
CA ARG A 12 6.96 22.17 -8.02
C ARG A 12 6.05 21.86 -9.20
N VAL A 13 6.16 22.67 -10.24
CA VAL A 13 5.34 22.57 -11.44
C VAL A 13 6.24 22.31 -12.64
N TRP A 14 5.88 21.29 -13.42
CA TRP A 14 6.48 21.00 -14.74
C TRP A 14 5.43 21.32 -15.80
N GLN A 15 5.78 22.26 -16.68
CA GLN A 15 4.89 22.72 -17.73
C GLN A 15 5.28 22.09 -19.06
N PRO A 16 4.29 21.65 -19.87
CA PRO A 16 4.54 21.22 -21.24
C PRO A 16 5.15 22.34 -22.10
N ALA A 17 5.83 21.96 -23.16
CA ALA A 17 6.22 22.90 -24.20
C ALA A 17 4.98 23.36 -25.02
N GLY A 18 5.01 24.59 -25.52
CA GLY A 18 3.95 25.17 -26.36
C GLY A 18 2.95 26.02 -25.60
N GLN A 19 1.76 26.17 -26.17
CA GLN A 19 0.69 26.98 -25.59
C GLN A 19 -0.40 26.08 -25.00
N GLY A 20 -0.76 26.36 -23.74
CA GLY A 20 -1.86 25.72 -23.04
C GLY A 20 -3.26 26.16 -23.52
N PRO A 21 -4.32 25.88 -22.79
CA PRO A 21 -4.25 25.29 -21.44
C PRO A 21 -4.15 23.77 -21.44
N TRP A 22 -3.55 23.21 -20.37
CA TRP A 22 -3.31 21.77 -20.22
C TRP A 22 -4.08 21.18 -19.03
N PRO A 23 -4.45 19.89 -19.06
CA PRO A 23 -4.93 19.18 -17.87
C PRO A 23 -3.81 19.02 -16.86
N VAL A 24 -4.18 18.99 -15.58
CA VAL A 24 -3.23 18.88 -14.45
C VAL A 24 -3.11 17.44 -13.99
N LEU A 25 -1.89 16.98 -13.74
CA LEU A 25 -1.61 15.80 -12.92
C LEU A 25 -1.04 16.24 -11.58
N LEU A 26 -1.72 15.86 -10.50
CA LEU A 26 -1.36 16.24 -9.13
C LEU A 26 -0.86 15.03 -8.33
N MET A 27 0.29 15.21 -7.68
CA MET A 27 0.80 14.32 -6.64
C MET A 27 1.05 15.11 -5.35
N ARG A 28 0.51 14.63 -4.21
CA ARG A 28 0.76 15.21 -2.89
C ARG A 28 1.44 14.18 -2.01
N GLN A 29 2.53 14.56 -1.32
CA GLN A 29 3.40 13.58 -0.70
C GLN A 29 4.22 14.14 0.47
N PRO A 30 4.60 13.32 1.48
CA PRO A 30 5.30 13.78 2.68
C PRO A 30 6.84 13.69 2.60
N TYR A 31 7.42 13.19 1.50
CA TYR A 31 8.83 12.80 1.45
C TYR A 31 9.77 13.86 0.85
N GLY A 32 9.26 15.03 0.49
CA GLY A 32 10.00 16.07 -0.24
C GLY A 32 9.87 15.93 -1.75
N ARG A 33 9.27 16.94 -2.40
CA ARG A 33 8.91 16.94 -3.83
C ARG A 33 10.06 16.68 -4.81
N ALA A 34 11.31 16.70 -4.32
CA ALA A 34 12.48 16.42 -5.15
C ALA A 34 12.77 14.92 -5.35
N ILE A 35 12.31 14.07 -4.42
CA ILE A 35 12.69 12.64 -4.37
C ILE A 35 11.55 11.74 -4.86
N ALA A 36 10.32 12.04 -4.48
CA ALA A 36 9.21 11.10 -4.54
C ALA A 36 8.78 10.68 -5.96
N SER A 37 9.19 11.42 -6.98
CA SER A 37 8.79 11.16 -8.36
C SER A 37 9.68 10.15 -9.10
N THR A 38 10.72 9.64 -8.48
CA THR A 38 11.73 8.82 -9.19
C THR A 38 11.88 7.40 -8.62
N VAL A 39 11.08 7.01 -7.62
CA VAL A 39 11.20 5.69 -7.01
C VAL A 39 10.46 4.63 -7.84
N THR A 40 9.21 4.90 -8.22
CA THR A 40 8.34 3.92 -8.88
C THR A 40 7.69 4.45 -10.16
N TYR A 41 7.63 5.76 -10.34
CA TYR A 41 7.02 6.41 -11.50
C TYR A 41 8.04 7.08 -12.39
N ALA A 42 7.66 7.32 -13.65
CA ALA A 42 8.40 8.20 -14.53
C ALA A 42 8.52 9.60 -13.89
N HIS A 43 9.64 10.27 -14.17
CA HIS A 43 9.85 11.64 -13.70
C HIS A 43 8.71 12.58 -14.19
N PRO A 44 8.24 13.57 -13.40
CA PRO A 44 7.17 14.47 -13.78
C PRO A 44 7.36 15.15 -15.14
N SER A 45 8.60 15.43 -15.56
CA SER A 45 8.89 15.98 -16.89
C SER A 45 8.49 15.04 -18.04
N TRP A 46 8.45 13.72 -17.79
CA TRP A 46 7.98 12.76 -18.78
C TRP A 46 6.47 12.92 -19.03
N TYR A 47 5.66 13.06 -17.97
CA TYR A 47 4.23 13.35 -18.13
C TYR A 47 4.01 14.74 -18.74
N ALA A 48 4.85 15.74 -18.38
CA ALA A 48 4.78 17.06 -18.99
C ALA A 48 5.07 17.01 -20.50
N ALA A 49 6.02 16.19 -20.94
CA ALA A 49 6.29 15.96 -22.36
C ALA A 49 5.10 15.33 -23.12
N HIS A 50 4.14 14.73 -22.39
CA HIS A 50 2.90 14.18 -22.94
C HIS A 50 1.68 15.13 -22.78
N GLY A 51 1.92 16.41 -22.51
CA GLY A 51 0.89 17.45 -22.52
C GLY A 51 0.13 17.62 -21.20
N PHE A 52 0.72 17.28 -20.06
CA PHE A 52 0.15 17.51 -18.75
C PHE A 52 0.93 18.58 -17.97
N LEU A 53 0.21 19.50 -17.34
CA LEU A 53 0.78 20.37 -16.31
C LEU A 53 0.93 19.55 -15.02
N VAL A 54 2.17 19.17 -14.66
CA VAL A 54 2.39 18.26 -13.53
C VAL A 54 2.75 19.04 -12.28
N VAL A 55 2.02 18.78 -11.19
CA VAL A 55 2.21 19.44 -9.90
C VAL A 55 2.57 18.39 -8.85
N VAL A 56 3.75 18.52 -8.24
CA VAL A 56 4.14 17.72 -7.07
C VAL A 56 4.23 18.63 -5.86
N GLN A 57 3.41 18.38 -4.84
CA GLN A 57 3.27 19.21 -3.66
C GLN A 57 3.80 18.50 -2.41
N ASP A 58 4.63 19.21 -1.64
CA ASP A 58 4.94 18.82 -0.26
C ASP A 58 3.68 19.04 0.61
N VAL A 59 3.22 17.99 1.30
CA VAL A 59 2.10 18.13 2.24
C VAL A 59 2.48 19.01 3.43
N ARG A 60 1.49 19.45 4.19
CA ARG A 60 1.65 20.31 5.37
C ARG A 60 2.74 19.78 6.32
N GLY A 61 3.64 20.63 6.73
CA GLY A 61 4.71 20.30 7.67
C GLY A 61 5.89 19.54 7.06
N GLN A 62 5.81 19.11 5.79
CA GLN A 62 6.85 18.34 5.12
C GLN A 62 7.57 19.17 4.04
N GLY A 63 8.78 18.74 3.69
CA GLY A 63 9.63 19.45 2.73
C GLY A 63 9.75 20.94 3.05
N ALA A 64 9.41 21.80 2.08
CA ALA A 64 9.41 23.25 2.26
C ALA A 64 8.03 23.84 2.64
N SER A 65 6.99 23.01 2.78
CA SER A 65 5.67 23.44 3.23
C SER A 65 5.67 23.85 4.69
N GLN A 66 4.87 24.85 5.02
CA GLN A 66 4.67 25.35 6.38
C GLN A 66 3.75 24.43 7.20
N GLY A 67 3.62 24.76 8.48
CA GLY A 67 2.79 24.04 9.42
C GLY A 67 3.48 22.85 10.05
N THR A 68 2.70 22.00 10.73
CA THR A 68 3.16 20.78 11.40
C THR A 68 2.53 19.56 10.74
N PHE A 69 3.32 18.56 10.47
CA PHE A 69 2.82 17.30 9.89
C PHE A 69 2.10 16.47 10.96
N GLN A 70 0.84 16.18 10.73
CA GLN A 70 -0.01 15.35 11.61
C GLN A 70 -0.55 14.09 10.90
N GLY A 71 0.07 13.76 9.77
CA GLY A 71 -0.37 12.64 8.95
C GLY A 71 -1.66 12.97 8.21
N PHE A 72 -2.57 12.00 8.13
CA PHE A 72 -3.78 12.10 7.31
C PHE A 72 -4.83 13.08 7.82
N GLU A 73 -4.73 13.55 9.06
CA GLU A 73 -5.75 14.41 9.70
C GLU A 73 -6.02 15.71 8.93
N GLN A 74 -4.99 16.24 8.24
CA GLN A 74 -5.07 17.53 7.54
C GLN A 74 -5.32 17.38 6.03
N GLU A 75 -5.28 16.15 5.52
CA GLU A 75 -5.33 15.90 4.07
C GLU A 75 -6.69 16.20 3.45
N LEU A 76 -7.78 16.14 4.23
CA LEU A 76 -9.12 16.48 3.76
C LEU A 76 -9.19 17.94 3.30
N SER A 77 -8.83 18.88 4.19
CA SER A 77 -8.91 20.31 3.90
C SER A 77 -7.82 20.78 2.94
N ASP A 78 -6.58 20.29 3.15
CA ASP A 78 -5.45 20.64 2.28
C ASP A 78 -5.61 20.08 0.87
N GLY A 79 -6.21 18.89 0.75
CA GLY A 79 -6.57 18.26 -0.52
C GLY A 79 -7.57 19.10 -1.30
N ALA A 80 -8.68 19.49 -0.64
CA ALA A 80 -9.70 20.35 -1.25
C ALA A 80 -9.13 21.70 -1.72
N ASP A 81 -8.34 22.35 -0.85
CA ASP A 81 -7.71 23.64 -1.20
C ASP A 81 -6.73 23.49 -2.36
N THR A 82 -5.98 22.40 -2.40
CA THR A 82 -5.04 22.11 -3.48
C THR A 82 -5.76 21.88 -4.81
N ILE A 83 -6.83 21.07 -4.83
CA ILE A 83 -7.62 20.84 -6.05
C ILE A 83 -8.20 22.15 -6.59
N ARG A 84 -8.75 23.00 -5.71
CA ARG A 84 -9.26 24.33 -6.15
C ARG A 84 -8.16 25.21 -6.72
N TRP A 85 -6.97 25.16 -6.13
CA TRP A 85 -5.83 25.94 -6.58
C TRP A 85 -5.30 25.47 -7.93
N VAL A 86 -5.07 24.16 -8.13
CA VAL A 86 -4.53 23.64 -9.39
C VAL A 86 -5.49 23.80 -10.56
N ARG A 87 -6.81 23.80 -10.31
CA ARG A 87 -7.81 24.10 -11.34
C ARG A 87 -7.70 25.54 -11.89
N LYS A 88 -7.18 26.46 -11.06
CA LYS A 88 -7.01 27.89 -11.39
C LYS A 88 -5.56 28.26 -11.68
N LEU A 89 -4.65 27.29 -11.67
CA LEU A 89 -3.24 27.53 -11.92
C LEU A 89 -3.06 28.05 -13.36
N ASP A 90 -2.15 28.99 -13.54
CA ASP A 90 -1.82 29.50 -14.86
C ASP A 90 -1.41 28.36 -15.81
N GLY A 91 -2.02 28.32 -16.98
CA GLY A 91 -1.88 27.21 -17.93
C GLY A 91 -2.76 25.99 -17.68
N SER A 92 -3.55 25.95 -16.60
CA SER A 92 -4.52 24.85 -16.36
C SER A 92 -5.79 25.02 -17.19
N ASN A 93 -6.29 23.91 -17.75
CA ASN A 93 -7.62 23.86 -18.38
C ASN A 93 -8.75 23.53 -17.38
N GLY A 94 -8.41 23.39 -16.08
CA GLY A 94 -9.35 23.07 -15.01
C GLY A 94 -9.62 21.58 -14.81
N ARG A 95 -9.16 20.68 -15.68
CA ARG A 95 -9.28 19.21 -15.50
C ARG A 95 -8.10 18.70 -14.69
N VAL A 96 -8.37 17.86 -13.66
CA VAL A 96 -7.36 17.39 -12.71
C VAL A 96 -7.41 15.88 -12.58
N GLY A 97 -6.29 15.21 -12.86
CA GLY A 97 -6.02 13.84 -12.47
C GLY A 97 -5.08 13.78 -11.27
N CYS A 98 -5.28 12.81 -10.40
CA CYS A 98 -4.37 12.55 -9.28
C CYS A 98 -3.67 11.22 -9.45
N TYR A 99 -2.39 11.13 -9.04
CA TYR A 99 -1.60 9.90 -9.07
C TYR A 99 -0.67 9.82 -7.86
N GLY A 100 -0.20 8.63 -7.57
CA GLY A 100 0.70 8.37 -6.47
C GLY A 100 0.37 7.06 -5.76
N PHE A 101 1.30 6.57 -4.96
CA PHE A 101 1.15 5.33 -4.21
C PHE A 101 1.34 5.56 -2.71
N SER A 102 0.90 4.61 -1.89
CA SER A 102 1.07 4.68 -0.44
C SER A 102 0.37 5.94 0.11
N TYR A 103 1.06 6.77 0.86
CA TYR A 103 0.55 8.06 1.34
C TYR A 103 -0.01 8.92 0.19
N GLN A 104 0.71 8.99 -0.92
CA GLN A 104 0.27 9.71 -2.12
C GLN A 104 -0.99 9.12 -2.74
N GLY A 105 -1.24 7.82 -2.54
CA GLY A 105 -2.46 7.14 -2.94
C GLY A 105 -3.65 7.62 -2.11
N LEU A 106 -3.49 7.68 -0.79
CA LEU A 106 -4.57 8.12 0.11
C LEU A 106 -4.92 9.59 -0.07
N THR A 107 -3.94 10.48 -0.29
CA THR A 107 -4.21 11.92 -0.49
C THR A 107 -5.14 12.21 -1.68
N GLN A 108 -5.25 11.31 -2.65
CA GLN A 108 -6.17 11.45 -3.80
C GLN A 108 -7.64 11.25 -3.41
N LEU A 109 -7.87 10.52 -2.32
CA LEU A 109 -9.19 10.08 -1.87
C LEU A 109 -9.81 11.04 -0.84
N LEU A 110 -9.02 12.00 -0.34
CA LEU A 110 -9.41 12.85 0.78
C LEU A 110 -9.72 14.28 0.32
N SER A 111 -10.97 14.70 0.51
CA SER A 111 -11.44 16.06 0.30
C SER A 111 -12.65 16.33 1.21
N ASP A 112 -12.69 17.49 1.84
CA ASP A 112 -13.83 17.97 2.63
C ASP A 112 -14.83 18.79 1.81
N ASP A 113 -14.67 18.82 0.48
CA ASP A 113 -15.55 19.55 -0.42
C ASP A 113 -15.84 18.71 -1.69
N PRO A 114 -17.10 18.32 -1.93
CA PRO A 114 -17.49 17.55 -3.11
C PRO A 114 -17.22 18.27 -4.44
N ALA A 115 -17.10 19.61 -4.44
CA ALA A 115 -16.70 20.38 -5.62
C ALA A 115 -15.18 20.39 -5.87
N ALA A 116 -14.40 19.95 -4.89
CA ALA A 116 -12.95 19.93 -4.94
C ALA A 116 -12.39 18.48 -4.91
N ILE A 117 -12.96 17.60 -5.71
CA ILE A 117 -12.46 16.25 -5.97
C ILE A 117 -11.83 16.18 -7.38
N PRO A 118 -10.86 15.27 -7.63
CA PRO A 118 -10.27 15.12 -8.96
C PRO A 118 -11.28 14.63 -10.00
N ASP A 119 -10.99 14.86 -11.27
CA ASP A 119 -11.81 14.36 -12.38
C ASP A 119 -11.55 12.87 -12.68
N CYS A 120 -10.33 12.40 -12.44
CA CYS A 120 -9.96 10.99 -12.41
C CYS A 120 -8.77 10.78 -11.46
N LEU A 121 -8.54 9.54 -11.00
CA LEU A 121 -7.49 9.24 -10.04
C LEU A 121 -6.88 7.85 -10.26
N ALA A 122 -5.60 7.74 -9.93
CA ALA A 122 -4.84 6.49 -10.04
C ALA A 122 -4.13 6.16 -8.71
N PRO A 123 -4.89 5.85 -7.64
CA PRO A 123 -4.29 5.50 -6.37
C PRO A 123 -3.69 4.09 -6.43
N ALA A 124 -2.46 3.98 -5.94
CA ALA A 124 -1.75 2.71 -5.89
C ALA A 124 -1.35 2.37 -4.45
N MET A 125 -1.37 1.08 -4.12
CA MET A 125 -0.81 0.52 -2.87
C MET A 125 -1.18 1.35 -1.64
N THR A 126 -2.48 1.50 -1.38
CA THR A 126 -3.06 2.34 -0.33
C THR A 126 -4.37 1.76 0.18
N GLY A 127 -4.95 2.36 1.20
CA GLY A 127 -6.23 1.98 1.77
C GLY A 127 -6.78 3.05 2.70
N LEU A 128 -8.02 2.90 3.16
CA LEU A 128 -8.75 3.90 3.94
C LEU A 128 -8.67 3.69 5.45
N ASP A 129 -8.48 2.46 5.89
CA ASP A 129 -8.49 2.11 7.31
C ASP A 129 -7.07 2.15 7.88
N GLU A 130 -6.78 3.16 8.73
CA GLU A 130 -5.45 3.33 9.33
C GLU A 130 -4.99 2.09 10.10
N ARG A 131 -5.94 1.36 10.70
CA ARG A 131 -5.61 0.14 11.43
C ARG A 131 -5.28 -1.00 10.49
N SER A 132 -6.24 -1.40 9.67
CA SER A 132 -6.15 -2.63 8.91
C SER A 132 -5.39 -2.49 7.60
N ASP A 133 -5.30 -1.29 7.04
CA ASP A 133 -4.62 -1.06 5.77
C ASP A 133 -3.22 -0.42 5.92
N TRP A 134 -2.86 0.07 7.15
CA TRP A 134 -1.63 0.84 7.35
C TRP A 134 -0.77 0.39 8.55
N ALA A 135 -1.39 -0.07 9.63
CA ALA A 135 -0.67 -0.25 10.88
C ALA A 135 -0.69 -1.66 11.44
N CYS A 136 -1.73 -2.46 11.13
CA CYS A 136 -1.93 -3.75 11.76
C CYS A 136 -2.44 -4.81 10.79
N GLU A 137 -2.13 -6.06 11.09
CA GLU A 137 -2.73 -7.23 10.45
C GLU A 137 -3.12 -8.25 11.52
N GLY A 138 -4.32 -8.83 11.37
CA GLY A 138 -4.84 -9.81 12.33
C GLY A 138 -5.07 -9.30 13.75
N GLY A 139 -4.43 -8.28 14.20
CA GLY A 139 -4.42 -7.76 15.57
C GLY A 139 -3.03 -7.41 16.06
N ALA A 140 -2.00 -7.74 15.27
CA ALA A 140 -0.62 -7.39 15.50
C ALA A 140 -0.23 -6.13 14.72
N HIS A 141 0.62 -5.31 15.31
CA HIS A 141 1.21 -4.17 14.58
C HIS A 141 2.21 -4.63 13.51
N TRP A 142 2.25 -3.94 12.41
CA TRP A 142 3.36 -4.01 11.44
C TRP A 142 4.60 -3.37 12.04
N TRP A 143 5.21 -4.05 13.02
CA TRP A 143 6.21 -3.44 13.89
C TRP A 143 7.41 -2.90 13.13
N ALA A 144 8.07 -3.73 12.33
CA ALA A 144 9.25 -3.33 11.57
C ALA A 144 8.93 -2.26 10.52
N LEU A 145 7.82 -2.42 9.79
CA LEU A 145 7.39 -1.49 8.76
C LEU A 145 6.98 -0.14 9.38
N GLY A 146 6.17 -0.17 10.43
CA GLY A 146 5.72 1.04 11.14
C GLY A 146 6.88 1.81 11.77
N LEU A 147 7.85 1.12 12.39
CA LEU A 147 9.05 1.77 12.92
C LEU A 147 9.92 2.34 11.80
N GLY A 148 10.21 1.57 10.75
CA GLY A 148 11.05 2.02 9.64
C GLY A 148 10.49 3.27 8.97
N TRP A 149 9.20 3.27 8.65
CA TRP A 149 8.53 4.43 8.06
C TRP A 149 8.45 5.61 9.03
N GLY A 150 8.07 5.36 10.29
CA GLY A 150 8.02 6.40 11.31
C GLY A 150 9.36 7.09 11.54
N LEU A 151 10.44 6.30 11.62
CA LEU A 151 11.80 6.82 11.79
C LEU A 151 12.27 7.60 10.55
N GLN A 152 11.87 7.21 9.34
CA GLN A 152 12.13 8.01 8.14
C GLN A 152 11.49 9.40 8.26
N LEU A 153 10.23 9.49 8.66
CA LEU A 153 9.53 10.77 8.87
C LEU A 153 10.16 11.59 10.00
N ALA A 154 10.52 10.94 11.11
CA ALA A 154 11.20 11.57 12.25
C ALA A 154 12.59 12.12 11.85
N ALA A 155 13.36 11.38 11.04
CA ALA A 155 14.64 11.84 10.52
C ALA A 155 14.48 13.09 9.64
N MET A 156 13.47 13.14 8.78
CA MET A 156 13.16 14.32 7.97
C MET A 156 12.75 15.50 8.84
N ARG A 157 11.99 15.26 9.92
CA ARG A 157 11.65 16.28 10.91
C ARG A 157 12.90 16.83 11.61
N CYS A 158 13.82 15.95 12.06
CA CYS A 158 15.09 16.37 12.65
C CYS A 158 15.89 17.27 11.71
N GLN A 159 16.02 16.90 10.42
CA GLN A 159 16.69 17.74 9.42
C GLN A 159 16.01 19.12 9.28
N LYS A 160 14.69 19.15 9.21
CA LYS A 160 13.92 20.40 9.11
C LYS A 160 14.10 21.33 10.31
N LEU A 161 14.29 20.76 11.49
CA LEU A 161 14.50 21.48 12.76
C LEU A 161 15.98 21.79 13.07
N GLY A 162 16.92 21.29 12.26
CA GLY A 162 18.36 21.39 12.54
C GLY A 162 18.83 20.50 13.69
N ASP A 163 18.09 19.44 14.03
CA ASP A 163 18.49 18.44 15.03
C ASP A 163 19.40 17.38 14.39
N ASP A 164 20.64 17.74 14.14
CA ASP A 164 21.64 16.83 13.55
C ASP A 164 21.91 15.62 14.44
N ALA A 165 21.87 15.77 15.76
CA ALA A 165 22.10 14.69 16.71
C ALA A 165 20.99 13.64 16.63
N GLY A 166 19.73 14.07 16.57
CA GLY A 166 18.57 13.20 16.38
C GLY A 166 18.62 12.49 15.03
N TRP A 167 18.90 13.22 13.96
CA TRP A 167 19.05 12.61 12.63
C TRP A 167 20.12 11.52 12.59
N GLN A 168 21.30 11.78 13.18
CA GLN A 168 22.39 10.80 13.26
C GLN A 168 22.02 9.58 14.12
N ALA A 169 21.30 9.79 15.24
CA ALA A 169 20.85 8.68 16.10
C ALA A 169 19.89 7.76 15.34
N ILE A 170 18.88 8.32 14.68
CA ILE A 170 17.91 7.56 13.88
C ILE A 170 18.62 6.80 12.76
N ARG A 171 19.51 7.47 12.02
CA ARG A 171 20.26 6.82 10.93
C ARG A 171 21.10 5.66 11.39
N ARG A 172 21.81 5.80 12.53
CA ARG A 172 22.60 4.68 13.09
C ARG A 172 21.72 3.50 13.47
N SER A 173 20.58 3.76 14.09
CA SER A 173 19.63 2.74 14.52
C SER A 173 19.05 1.98 13.32
N LEU A 174 18.65 2.67 12.27
CA LEU A 174 18.17 2.04 11.01
C LEU A 174 19.27 1.20 10.35
N ASN A 175 20.49 1.73 10.23
CA ASN A 175 21.61 1.03 9.57
C ASN A 175 22.08 -0.22 10.31
N SER A 176 21.97 -0.25 11.62
CA SER A 176 22.39 -1.38 12.45
C SER A 176 21.32 -2.43 12.69
N GLY A 177 20.06 -2.12 12.35
CA GLY A 177 18.92 -2.96 12.71
C GLY A 177 18.42 -2.77 14.16
N ALA A 178 19.10 -1.97 14.97
CA ALA A 178 18.71 -1.70 16.36
C ALA A 178 17.35 -1.01 16.50
N PHE A 179 16.85 -0.41 15.43
CA PHE A 179 15.53 0.23 15.38
C PHE A 179 14.39 -0.71 15.78
N LEU A 180 14.53 -2.01 15.62
CA LEU A 180 13.51 -2.99 16.03
C LEU A 180 13.28 -2.98 17.55
N SER A 181 14.32 -2.67 18.35
CA SER A 181 14.26 -2.62 19.80
C SER A 181 14.18 -1.20 20.38
N GLU A 182 14.87 -0.22 19.79
CA GLU A 182 14.95 1.14 20.32
C GLU A 182 14.13 2.17 19.52
N GLY A 183 13.57 1.77 18.37
CA GLY A 183 12.93 2.68 17.43
C GLY A 183 11.73 3.43 18.02
N LEU A 184 10.92 2.78 18.85
CA LEU A 184 9.81 3.46 19.50
C LEU A 184 10.27 4.55 20.46
N ASP A 185 11.37 4.36 21.18
CA ASP A 185 11.93 5.39 22.07
C ASP A 185 12.56 6.54 21.28
N LEU A 186 13.16 6.26 20.13
CA LEU A 186 13.60 7.30 19.20
C LEU A 186 12.42 8.11 18.66
N LEU A 187 11.31 7.47 18.28
CA LEU A 187 10.10 8.15 17.86
C LEU A 187 9.52 9.04 18.96
N LYS A 188 9.41 8.53 20.20
CA LYS A 188 8.93 9.30 21.36
C LYS A 188 9.80 10.53 21.64
N ARG A 189 11.10 10.44 21.37
CA ARG A 189 12.04 11.55 21.59
C ARG A 189 12.03 12.58 20.47
N HIS A 190 12.01 12.14 19.22
CA HIS A 190 12.25 13.02 18.08
C HIS A 190 10.99 13.38 17.30
N ASP A 191 9.93 12.57 17.39
CA ASP A 191 8.63 12.83 16.77
C ASP A 191 7.45 12.30 17.60
N PRO A 192 7.30 12.77 18.87
CA PRO A 192 6.30 12.23 19.81
C PRO A 192 4.85 12.40 19.34
N GLN A 193 4.58 13.39 18.51
CA GLN A 193 3.25 13.66 17.91
C GLN A 193 3.12 13.07 16.51
N GLY A 194 4.16 12.43 16.00
CA GLY A 194 4.14 11.80 14.69
C GLY A 194 3.10 10.69 14.57
N MET A 195 2.49 10.56 13.40
CA MET A 195 1.43 9.58 13.14
C MET A 195 1.87 8.15 13.47
N ALA A 196 3.07 7.74 13.03
CA ALA A 196 3.59 6.40 13.30
C ALA A 196 3.84 6.17 14.79
N CYS A 197 4.34 7.18 15.53
CA CYS A 197 4.52 7.07 16.99
C CYS A 197 3.18 6.86 17.70
N ARG A 198 2.14 7.60 17.28
CA ARG A 198 0.78 7.44 17.83
C ARG A 198 0.20 6.06 17.52
N TRP A 199 0.39 5.57 16.29
CA TRP A 199 -0.12 4.24 15.89
C TRP A 199 0.53 3.11 16.68
N LEU A 200 1.86 3.09 16.78
CA LEU A 200 2.61 2.04 17.50
C LEU A 200 2.32 2.00 19.01
N GLN A 201 1.81 3.10 19.58
CA GLN A 201 1.39 3.17 21.00
C GLN A 201 -0.10 2.88 21.19
N ARG A 202 -0.90 2.80 20.11
CA ARG A 202 -2.34 2.55 20.16
C ARG A 202 -2.58 1.04 20.12
N PRO A 203 -3.31 0.47 21.11
CA PRO A 203 -3.61 -0.96 21.07
C PRO A 203 -4.37 -1.35 19.80
N ALA A 204 -3.91 -2.38 19.11
CA ALA A 204 -4.54 -2.88 17.89
C ALA A 204 -5.98 -3.38 18.12
N SER A 205 -6.30 -3.80 19.36
CA SER A 205 -7.64 -4.24 19.78
C SER A 205 -8.64 -3.12 20.01
N GLU A 206 -8.19 -1.88 20.22
CA GLU A 206 -9.06 -0.74 20.48
C GLU A 206 -9.58 -0.12 19.16
N HIS A 207 -10.44 -0.85 18.45
CA HIS A 207 -10.92 -0.49 17.10
C HIS A 207 -11.49 0.94 17.01
N ALA A 208 -12.23 1.38 18.03
CA ALA A 208 -12.86 2.71 18.05
C ALA A 208 -11.86 3.88 18.07
N ARG A 209 -10.59 3.63 18.35
CA ARG A 209 -9.54 4.66 18.36
C ARG A 209 -8.85 4.82 17.02
N TRP A 210 -9.15 3.96 16.05
CA TRP A 210 -8.56 3.99 14.72
C TRP A 210 -9.48 4.69 13.74
N VAL A 211 -8.90 5.42 12.80
CA VAL A 211 -9.65 6.14 11.78
C VAL A 211 -9.81 5.27 10.54
N CYS A 212 -11.05 5.13 10.09
CA CYS A 212 -11.34 4.67 8.74
C CYS A 212 -11.84 5.89 7.95
N HIS A 213 -11.04 6.36 7.03
CA HIS A 213 -11.33 7.54 6.23
C HIS A 213 -12.55 7.32 5.35
N GLN A 214 -13.37 8.36 5.20
CA GLN A 214 -14.59 8.30 4.41
C GLN A 214 -14.48 9.29 3.25
N PRO A 215 -14.12 8.83 2.05
CA PRO A 215 -14.15 9.68 0.86
C PRO A 215 -15.54 10.23 0.58
N ASP A 216 -15.60 11.41 -0.06
CA ASP A 216 -16.86 11.95 -0.54
C ASP A 216 -17.56 10.94 -1.48
N PRO A 217 -18.88 10.70 -1.32
CA PRO A 217 -19.62 9.75 -2.18
C PRO A 217 -19.49 10.03 -3.68
N ALA A 218 -19.35 11.29 -4.09
CA ALA A 218 -19.17 11.65 -5.49
C ALA A 218 -17.83 11.18 -6.07
N LEU A 219 -16.84 10.92 -5.23
CA LEU A 219 -15.52 10.41 -5.65
C LEU A 219 -15.64 9.01 -6.26
N TRP A 220 -16.53 8.17 -5.73
CA TRP A 220 -16.72 6.80 -6.21
C TRP A 220 -17.24 6.70 -7.64
N GLN A 221 -17.83 7.79 -8.16
CA GLN A 221 -18.28 7.89 -9.55
C GLN A 221 -17.17 8.36 -10.51
N ARG A 222 -16.02 8.77 -9.97
CA ARG A 222 -14.89 9.20 -10.81
C ARG A 222 -14.17 8.01 -11.41
N PRO A 223 -13.66 8.13 -12.64
CA PRO A 223 -12.76 7.12 -13.19
C PRO A 223 -11.58 6.85 -12.27
N MET A 224 -11.34 5.58 -11.94
CA MET A 224 -10.26 5.14 -11.05
C MET A 224 -9.42 4.05 -11.70
N LEU A 225 -8.11 4.18 -11.62
CA LEU A 225 -7.15 3.13 -11.91
C LEU A 225 -6.48 2.69 -10.61
N LEU A 226 -6.96 1.60 -10.03
CA LEU A 226 -6.45 1.02 -8.79
C LEU A 226 -5.31 0.05 -9.08
N ILE A 227 -4.17 0.24 -8.43
CA ILE A 227 -2.97 -0.56 -8.65
C ILE A 227 -2.52 -1.17 -7.32
N GLY A 228 -2.34 -2.48 -7.28
CA GLY A 228 -1.83 -3.22 -6.12
C GLY A 228 -0.75 -4.21 -6.50
N GLY A 229 -0.08 -4.78 -5.50
CA GLY A 229 0.93 -5.81 -5.65
C GLY A 229 0.64 -7.04 -4.79
N TRP A 230 0.96 -8.23 -5.31
CA TRP A 230 0.82 -9.47 -4.54
C TRP A 230 1.68 -9.47 -3.28
N TYR A 231 2.80 -8.75 -3.31
CA TYR A 231 3.78 -8.65 -2.22
C TYR A 231 3.79 -7.26 -1.58
N ASP A 232 2.63 -6.58 -1.59
CA ASP A 232 2.45 -5.26 -1.01
C ASP A 232 1.55 -5.31 0.22
N PRO A 233 1.91 -4.68 1.35
CA PRO A 233 1.09 -4.70 2.57
C PRO A 233 -0.28 -4.04 2.40
N HIS A 234 -0.44 -3.14 1.43
CA HIS A 234 -1.68 -2.42 1.18
C HIS A 234 -2.60 -3.11 0.15
N LEU A 235 -2.29 -4.36 -0.29
CA LEU A 235 -3.13 -5.08 -1.25
C LEU A 235 -4.60 -5.17 -0.80
N ARG A 236 -4.82 -5.46 0.48
CA ARG A 236 -6.18 -5.49 1.06
C ARG A 236 -6.89 -4.15 0.90
N GLY A 237 -6.21 -3.04 1.17
CA GLY A 237 -6.75 -1.69 1.00
C GLY A 237 -7.19 -1.41 -0.44
N ILE A 238 -6.37 -1.77 -1.42
CA ILE A 238 -6.70 -1.63 -2.85
C ILE A 238 -7.91 -2.48 -3.25
N LEU A 239 -7.98 -3.74 -2.79
CA LEU A 239 -9.14 -4.61 -3.04
C LEU A 239 -10.42 -4.08 -2.39
N ASN A 240 -10.31 -3.48 -1.20
CA ASN A 240 -11.43 -2.83 -0.52
C ASN A 240 -11.89 -1.57 -1.28
N LEU A 241 -10.95 -0.72 -1.75
CA LEU A 241 -11.28 0.44 -2.59
C LEU A 241 -12.02 0.04 -3.86
N PHE A 242 -11.56 -1.02 -4.54
CA PHE A 242 -12.25 -1.55 -5.73
C PHE A 242 -13.68 -1.97 -5.40
N SER A 243 -13.85 -2.70 -4.29
CA SER A 243 -15.16 -3.20 -3.86
C SER A 243 -16.10 -2.04 -3.50
N LEU A 244 -15.62 -1.03 -2.78
CA LEU A 244 -16.38 0.17 -2.40
C LEU A 244 -16.81 0.97 -3.63
N ALA A 245 -15.91 1.21 -4.57
CA ALA A 245 -16.23 1.94 -5.79
C ALA A 245 -17.26 1.19 -6.64
N LYS A 246 -17.15 -0.14 -6.76
CA LYS A 246 -18.16 -0.99 -7.43
C LYS A 246 -19.51 -0.94 -6.73
N ALA A 247 -19.54 -1.07 -5.41
CA ALA A 247 -20.77 -1.02 -4.62
C ALA A 247 -21.48 0.34 -4.72
N ALA A 248 -20.72 1.42 -4.88
CA ALA A 248 -21.25 2.76 -5.12
C ALA A 248 -21.71 3.01 -6.58
N GLY A 249 -21.61 2.03 -7.47
CA GLY A 249 -22.00 2.14 -8.86
C GLY A 249 -20.93 2.71 -9.79
N GLY A 250 -19.71 2.91 -9.32
CA GLY A 250 -18.56 3.30 -10.13
C GLY A 250 -18.03 2.19 -11.02
N SER A 251 -17.12 2.52 -11.92
CA SER A 251 -16.48 1.59 -12.85
C SER A 251 -14.94 1.65 -12.72
N PRO A 252 -14.38 1.27 -11.56
CA PRO A 252 -12.95 1.28 -11.36
C PRO A 252 -12.25 0.22 -12.20
N LEU A 253 -11.03 0.51 -12.63
CA LEU A 253 -10.08 -0.45 -13.18
C LEU A 253 -9.17 -0.97 -12.06
N LEU A 254 -8.87 -2.26 -12.04
CA LEU A 254 -7.99 -2.90 -11.07
C LEU A 254 -6.83 -3.62 -11.76
N ARG A 255 -5.63 -3.38 -11.29
CA ARG A 255 -4.39 -4.01 -11.76
C ARG A 255 -3.60 -4.53 -10.56
N ILE A 256 -3.45 -5.84 -10.46
CA ILE A 256 -2.64 -6.47 -9.41
C ILE A 256 -1.47 -7.19 -10.06
N GLY A 257 -0.27 -6.72 -9.79
CA GLY A 257 0.96 -7.27 -10.37
C GLY A 257 1.82 -8.03 -9.38
N ALA A 258 2.85 -8.70 -9.86
CA ALA A 258 3.90 -9.31 -9.05
C ALA A 258 4.84 -8.21 -8.49
N TYR A 259 4.27 -7.31 -7.71
CA TYR A 259 4.94 -6.11 -7.18
C TYR A 259 5.08 -6.19 -5.66
N THR A 260 6.15 -5.56 -5.18
CA THR A 260 6.29 -5.13 -3.78
C THR A 260 5.89 -3.67 -3.65
N HIS A 261 6.03 -3.09 -2.46
CA HIS A 261 5.72 -1.67 -2.24
C HIS A 261 6.61 -0.72 -3.05
N LEU A 262 7.86 -1.09 -3.32
CA LEU A 262 8.85 -0.23 -3.97
C LEU A 262 9.40 -0.77 -5.29
N ASP A 263 9.08 -2.01 -5.67
CA ASP A 263 9.51 -2.61 -6.94
C ASP A 263 8.30 -3.04 -7.78
N TRP A 264 8.06 -2.33 -8.86
CA TRP A 264 6.88 -2.48 -9.73
C TRP A 264 7.22 -2.95 -11.15
N ASN A 265 8.43 -3.30 -11.41
CA ASN A 265 8.88 -3.88 -12.69
C ASN A 265 8.50 -3.08 -13.96
N GLY A 266 8.38 -1.76 -13.88
CA GLY A 266 8.20 -0.87 -15.02
C GLY A 266 6.83 -0.94 -15.74
N GLY A 267 6.57 0.01 -16.62
CA GLY A 267 5.43 0.05 -17.55
C GLY A 267 4.08 0.50 -16.96
N LEU A 268 3.96 0.66 -15.64
CA LEU A 268 2.75 1.21 -15.02
C LEU A 268 2.57 2.70 -15.31
N ASP A 269 3.64 3.42 -15.51
CA ASP A 269 3.63 4.81 -15.96
C ASP A 269 2.97 4.97 -17.34
N ARG A 270 3.19 4.03 -18.27
CA ARG A 270 2.52 4.01 -19.59
C ARG A 270 1.03 3.71 -19.47
N LEU A 271 0.67 2.77 -18.62
CA LEU A 271 -0.74 2.47 -18.34
C LEU A 271 -1.45 3.68 -17.71
N GLN A 272 -0.81 4.34 -16.74
CA GLN A 272 -1.33 5.58 -16.15
C GLN A 272 -1.43 6.70 -17.19
N LEU A 273 -0.42 6.86 -18.04
CA LEU A 273 -0.46 7.85 -19.10
C LEU A 273 -1.67 7.63 -20.03
N ALA A 274 -1.88 6.41 -20.51
CA ALA A 274 -3.02 6.06 -21.35
C ALA A 274 -4.36 6.35 -20.64
N PHE A 275 -4.45 6.03 -19.34
CA PHE A 275 -5.63 6.32 -18.52
C PHE A 275 -5.88 7.84 -18.44
N PHE A 276 -4.87 8.64 -18.13
CA PHE A 276 -5.03 10.10 -18.04
C PHE A 276 -5.27 10.75 -19.40
N GLN A 277 -4.64 10.26 -20.47
CA GLN A 277 -4.90 10.73 -21.83
C GLN A 277 -6.35 10.50 -22.25
N HIS A 278 -6.90 9.33 -21.91
CA HIS A 278 -8.30 9.04 -22.17
C HIS A 278 -9.24 9.98 -21.40
N HIS A 279 -9.03 10.11 -20.08
CA HIS A 279 -9.96 10.83 -19.22
C HIS A 279 -9.75 12.34 -19.16
N LEU A 280 -8.59 12.87 -19.53
CA LEU A 280 -8.27 14.31 -19.40
C LEU A 280 -7.93 15.00 -20.72
N GLN A 281 -7.53 14.24 -21.75
CA GLN A 281 -7.20 14.76 -23.08
C GLN A 281 -8.18 14.26 -24.18
N ASP A 282 -9.22 13.52 -23.79
CA ASP A 282 -10.27 12.98 -24.68
C ASP A 282 -9.71 12.06 -25.79
N GLN A 283 -8.56 11.42 -25.54
CA GLN A 283 -8.00 10.44 -26.47
C GLN A 283 -8.79 9.12 -26.41
N ALA A 284 -8.73 8.33 -27.49
CA ALA A 284 -9.33 7.00 -27.52
C ALA A 284 -8.77 6.13 -26.41
N ALA A 285 -9.63 5.32 -25.77
CA ALA A 285 -9.18 4.38 -24.74
C ALA A 285 -8.23 3.33 -25.35
N ALA A 286 -7.10 3.12 -24.69
CA ALA A 286 -6.20 2.00 -25.02
C ALA A 286 -6.89 0.67 -24.70
N GLU A 287 -6.53 -0.39 -25.43
CA GLU A 287 -7.11 -1.73 -25.26
C GLU A 287 -6.99 -2.25 -23.82
N GLU A 288 -5.85 -1.97 -23.18
CA GLU A 288 -5.58 -2.36 -21.78
C GLU A 288 -6.56 -1.74 -20.77
N LEU A 289 -7.26 -0.64 -21.13
CA LEU A 289 -8.29 0.01 -20.30
C LEU A 289 -9.69 -0.56 -20.52
N SER A 290 -9.88 -1.44 -21.51
CA SER A 290 -11.19 -2.06 -21.80
C SER A 290 -11.57 -3.16 -20.79
N VAL A 291 -10.60 -3.72 -20.10
CA VAL A 291 -10.80 -4.81 -19.13
C VAL A 291 -10.77 -4.25 -17.70
N ALA A 292 -11.86 -4.45 -16.96
CA ALA A 292 -11.99 -3.89 -15.61
C ALA A 292 -10.95 -4.42 -14.62
N VAL A 293 -10.68 -5.73 -14.63
CA VAL A 293 -9.74 -6.36 -13.71
C VAL A 293 -8.70 -7.15 -14.49
N LEU A 294 -7.43 -6.87 -14.27
CA LEU A 294 -6.32 -7.66 -14.78
C LEU A 294 -5.36 -8.03 -13.64
N LEU A 295 -5.02 -9.30 -13.59
CA LEU A 295 -4.15 -9.90 -12.58
C LEU A 295 -2.92 -10.50 -13.26
N GLU A 296 -1.74 -10.29 -12.69
CA GLU A 296 -0.53 -11.03 -13.07
C GLU A 296 -0.58 -12.41 -12.40
N LYS A 297 -0.65 -13.44 -13.22
CA LYS A 297 -0.80 -14.83 -12.77
C LYS A 297 0.46 -15.68 -12.94
N ASP A 298 1.53 -15.13 -13.49
CA ASP A 298 2.79 -15.85 -13.59
C ASP A 298 3.54 -15.77 -12.24
N PRO A 299 3.70 -16.89 -11.51
CA PRO A 299 4.42 -16.92 -10.23
C PRO A 299 5.90 -16.56 -10.41
N HIS A 300 6.43 -16.60 -11.63
CA HIS A 300 7.81 -16.23 -11.97
C HIS A 300 7.94 -14.82 -12.55
N ALA A 301 6.88 -14.02 -12.55
CA ALA A 301 6.90 -12.65 -13.08
C ALA A 301 7.68 -11.67 -12.19
N TYR A 302 7.90 -11.98 -10.93
CA TYR A 302 8.64 -11.14 -10.00
C TYR A 302 10.08 -10.88 -10.50
N GLY A 303 10.50 -9.61 -10.50
CA GLY A 303 11.82 -9.19 -10.99
C GLY A 303 11.99 -9.19 -12.52
N LYS A 304 10.99 -9.60 -13.30
CA LYS A 304 11.07 -9.61 -14.77
C LYS A 304 10.38 -8.39 -15.39
N GLN A 305 11.11 -7.66 -16.21
CA GLN A 305 10.58 -6.48 -16.92
C GLN A 305 9.79 -6.82 -18.19
N SER A 306 9.88 -8.02 -18.70
CA SER A 306 9.31 -8.41 -19.99
C SER A 306 8.15 -9.39 -19.84
N SER A 307 7.13 -9.19 -20.66
CA SER A 307 5.96 -10.06 -20.82
C SER A 307 5.12 -10.27 -19.53
N ARG A 308 4.39 -9.23 -19.15
CA ARG A 308 3.33 -9.41 -18.16
C ARG A 308 2.21 -10.23 -18.76
N HIS A 309 1.93 -11.37 -18.17
CA HIS A 309 0.78 -12.17 -18.55
C HIS A 309 -0.46 -11.72 -17.75
N TRP A 310 -0.92 -10.51 -18.05
CA TRP A 310 -2.17 -9.99 -17.51
C TRP A 310 -3.33 -10.86 -17.95
N ARG A 311 -4.11 -11.36 -16.99
CA ARG A 311 -5.32 -12.14 -17.26
C ARG A 311 -6.50 -11.59 -16.48
N ALA A 312 -7.67 -11.61 -17.08
CA ALA A 312 -8.91 -11.38 -16.35
C ALA A 312 -9.17 -12.52 -15.35
N PRO A 313 -9.79 -12.23 -14.18
CA PRO A 313 -10.22 -13.27 -13.26
C PRO A 313 -11.14 -14.25 -13.95
N ASN A 314 -11.02 -15.53 -13.59
CA ASN A 314 -11.96 -16.55 -14.03
C ASN A 314 -13.12 -16.61 -13.01
N SER A 315 -14.27 -16.04 -13.36
CA SER A 315 -15.45 -16.01 -12.50
C SER A 315 -16.20 -17.35 -12.40
N ALA A 316 -15.76 -18.37 -13.11
CA ALA A 316 -16.47 -19.67 -13.20
C ALA A 316 -15.98 -20.72 -12.18
N GLY A 317 -15.08 -20.36 -11.26
CA GLY A 317 -14.56 -21.30 -10.25
C GLY A 317 -15.58 -21.63 -9.16
N SER A 318 -15.58 -22.88 -8.70
CA SER A 318 -16.29 -23.30 -7.49
C SER A 318 -15.40 -23.13 -6.26
N PRO A 319 -15.96 -22.82 -5.08
CA PRO A 319 -15.18 -22.83 -3.85
C PRO A 319 -14.53 -24.19 -3.62
N LEU A 320 -13.24 -24.19 -3.25
CA LEU A 320 -12.51 -25.38 -2.85
C LEU A 320 -12.32 -25.37 -1.34
N SER A 321 -12.39 -26.53 -0.73
CA SER A 321 -12.15 -26.73 0.69
C SER A 321 -11.13 -27.83 0.91
N TRP A 322 -10.19 -27.59 1.82
CA TRP A 322 -9.22 -28.60 2.25
C TRP A 322 -9.34 -28.83 3.75
N GLY A 323 -9.44 -30.07 4.16
CA GLY A 323 -9.26 -30.44 5.55
C GLY A 323 -7.78 -30.54 5.91
N LEU A 324 -7.45 -30.17 7.14
CA LEU A 324 -6.10 -30.29 7.71
C LEU A 324 -6.04 -31.59 8.51
N GLY A 325 -5.23 -32.56 8.08
CA GLY A 325 -5.04 -33.86 8.72
C GLY A 325 -3.65 -33.99 9.31
N SER A 326 -3.54 -34.60 10.51
CA SER A 326 -2.26 -34.94 11.13
C SER A 326 -2.44 -36.01 12.20
N SER A 327 -1.44 -36.88 12.37
CA SER A 327 -1.35 -37.76 13.52
C SER A 327 -0.78 -37.10 14.77
N GLY A 328 -0.42 -35.81 14.66
CA GLY A 328 0.19 -35.02 15.73
C GLY A 328 1.69 -34.72 15.51
N LEU A 329 2.26 -35.19 14.41
CA LEU A 329 3.69 -35.06 14.13
C LEU A 329 4.07 -33.96 13.14
N ALA A 330 3.13 -33.16 12.64
CA ALA A 330 3.35 -32.14 11.60
C ALA A 330 4.28 -30.98 12.00
N THR A 331 4.71 -30.89 13.27
CA THR A 331 5.78 -30.01 13.73
C THR A 331 7.16 -30.66 13.76
N ILE A 332 7.22 -31.98 13.59
CA ILE A 332 8.47 -32.77 13.66
C ILE A 332 8.83 -33.26 12.25
N ASP A 333 7.82 -33.62 11.49
CA ASP A 333 7.93 -34.09 10.12
C ASP A 333 7.08 -33.21 9.21
N ALA A 334 7.73 -32.44 8.37
CA ALA A 334 7.07 -31.51 7.45
C ALA A 334 6.23 -32.20 6.34
N GLU A 335 6.43 -33.52 6.16
CA GLU A 335 5.68 -34.33 5.19
C GLU A 335 4.46 -35.05 5.82
N GLU A 336 4.29 -34.96 7.15
CA GLU A 336 3.21 -35.66 7.86
C GLU A 336 1.87 -34.96 7.81
N GLY A 337 1.87 -33.61 7.75
CA GLY A 337 0.65 -32.84 7.66
C GLY A 337 0.00 -32.96 6.28
N GLU A 338 -1.28 -33.35 6.22
CA GLU A 338 -2.01 -33.59 4.97
C GLU A 338 -3.04 -32.49 4.68
N LEU A 339 -3.06 -31.99 3.42
CA LEU A 339 -4.18 -31.23 2.84
C LEU A 339 -5.11 -32.17 2.07
N LEU A 340 -6.32 -32.35 2.59
CA LEU A 340 -7.31 -33.30 2.09
C LEU A 340 -8.40 -32.56 1.32
N LEU A 341 -8.40 -32.64 -0.02
CA LEU A 341 -9.39 -31.96 -0.87
C LEU A 341 -10.79 -32.47 -0.61
N ASP A 342 -11.73 -31.59 -0.35
CA ASP A 342 -13.15 -31.84 -0.08
C ASP A 342 -13.42 -32.92 1.00
N GLN A 343 -12.50 -33.05 1.95
CA GLN A 343 -12.62 -33.97 3.08
C GLN A 343 -12.40 -33.20 4.39
N PHE A 344 -12.93 -33.76 5.47
CA PHE A 344 -12.62 -33.23 6.82
C PHE A 344 -11.29 -33.79 7.28
N GLY A 345 -10.39 -32.93 7.66
CA GLY A 345 -9.17 -33.31 8.37
C GLY A 345 -9.45 -33.57 9.84
N SER A 346 -8.59 -34.33 10.47
CA SER A 346 -8.63 -34.60 11.91
C SER A 346 -7.23 -34.61 12.49
N GLY A 347 -7.13 -34.43 13.79
CA GLY A 347 -5.89 -34.47 14.53
C GLY A 347 -5.68 -33.23 15.42
N GLU A 348 -4.74 -33.33 16.32
CA GLU A 348 -4.27 -32.25 17.18
C GLU A 348 -2.75 -32.16 17.04
N VAL A 349 -2.24 -30.98 16.72
CA VAL A 349 -0.81 -30.73 16.59
C VAL A 349 -0.38 -29.75 17.67
N ALA A 350 0.64 -30.09 18.44
CA ALA A 350 1.22 -29.21 19.42
C ALA A 350 2.38 -28.42 18.83
N LEU A 351 2.35 -27.10 19.00
CA LEU A 351 3.41 -26.20 18.55
C LEU A 351 3.97 -25.45 19.76
N VAL A 352 5.30 -25.39 19.86
CA VAL A 352 5.98 -24.62 20.88
C VAL A 352 6.64 -23.41 20.27
N HIS A 353 6.16 -22.21 20.65
CA HIS A 353 6.78 -20.95 20.27
C HIS A 353 7.86 -20.55 21.28
N ASP A 354 9.08 -20.32 20.80
CA ASP A 354 10.17 -19.75 21.58
C ASP A 354 10.38 -18.27 21.21
N PRO A 355 10.00 -17.32 22.08
CA PRO A 355 10.14 -15.90 21.77
C PRO A 355 11.59 -15.43 21.58
N TRP A 356 12.58 -16.22 22.05
CA TRP A 356 14.00 -15.95 21.82
C TRP A 356 14.51 -16.46 20.46
N ARG A 357 13.73 -17.30 19.82
CA ARG A 357 14.02 -17.87 18.50
C ARG A 357 12.80 -17.80 17.57
N PRO A 358 12.23 -16.62 17.36
CA PRO A 358 11.02 -16.49 16.55
C PRO A 358 11.25 -17.03 15.14
N VAL A 359 10.18 -17.45 14.48
CA VAL A 359 10.23 -17.81 13.06
C VAL A 359 10.56 -16.54 12.26
N PRO A 360 11.66 -16.54 11.45
CA PRO A 360 12.02 -15.36 10.67
C PRO A 360 10.94 -14.98 9.68
N GLY A 361 10.56 -13.69 9.64
CA GLY A 361 9.75 -13.13 8.56
C GLY A 361 10.62 -13.01 7.31
N ARG A 362 10.35 -13.83 6.31
CA ARG A 362 11.10 -13.87 5.05
C ARG A 362 10.13 -13.83 3.88
N GLY A 363 10.38 -12.94 2.92
CA GLY A 363 9.51 -12.77 1.76
C GLY A 363 8.10 -12.28 2.12
N GLY A 364 7.13 -12.59 1.30
CA GLY A 364 5.75 -12.17 1.49
C GLY A 364 5.53 -10.68 1.31
N HIS A 365 4.57 -10.09 2.02
CA HIS A 365 4.18 -8.69 1.85
C HIS A 365 4.64 -7.76 2.98
N LEU A 366 4.98 -8.31 4.16
CA LEU A 366 5.35 -7.53 5.36
C LEU A 366 6.84 -7.61 5.71
N GLY A 367 7.62 -8.44 5.03
CA GLY A 367 9.05 -8.58 5.28
C GLY A 367 9.84 -7.31 4.94
N LEU A 368 11.02 -7.17 5.55
CA LEU A 368 12.00 -6.15 5.13
C LEU A 368 12.57 -6.44 3.74
N ASP A 369 12.51 -7.71 3.33
CA ASP A 369 12.84 -8.20 1.99
C ASP A 369 11.57 -8.87 1.42
N PRO A 370 10.62 -8.09 0.89
CA PRO A 370 9.35 -8.61 0.43
C PRO A 370 9.49 -9.32 -0.93
N GLY A 371 8.53 -10.17 -1.24
CA GLY A 371 8.51 -10.91 -2.50
C GLY A 371 8.48 -12.43 -2.29
N PRO A 372 8.62 -13.21 -3.36
CA PRO A 372 8.74 -14.66 -3.27
C PRO A 372 10.09 -15.06 -2.66
N CYS A 373 10.11 -16.09 -1.85
CA CYS A 373 11.32 -16.60 -1.24
C CYS A 373 11.29 -18.12 -1.08
N GLU A 374 12.48 -18.72 -1.02
CA GLU A 374 12.65 -20.11 -0.62
C GLU A 374 12.43 -20.27 0.89
N ARG A 375 11.64 -21.27 1.29
CA ARG A 375 11.21 -21.51 2.66
C ARG A 375 11.62 -22.85 3.23
N GLY A 376 12.25 -23.74 2.48
CA GLY A 376 12.55 -25.11 2.90
C GLY A 376 13.25 -25.22 4.23
N ASP A 377 14.13 -24.28 4.60
CA ASP A 377 14.78 -24.21 5.89
C ASP A 377 13.87 -23.68 7.02
N LEU A 378 12.81 -22.97 6.71
CA LEU A 378 11.80 -22.52 7.68
C LEU A 378 10.73 -23.57 7.90
N ASP A 379 10.29 -24.22 6.84
CA ASP A 379 9.19 -25.18 6.88
C ASP A 379 9.54 -26.48 7.62
N CYS A 380 10.85 -26.79 7.79
CA CYS A 380 11.32 -27.90 8.61
C CYS A 380 11.56 -27.54 10.09
N ARG A 381 11.19 -26.35 10.54
CA ARG A 381 11.32 -25.95 11.96
C ARG A 381 10.21 -26.58 12.80
N GLY A 382 10.52 -26.95 14.05
CA GLY A 382 9.55 -27.48 15.01
C GLY A 382 8.53 -26.46 15.56
N ASP A 383 8.60 -25.19 15.16
CA ASP A 383 7.67 -24.11 15.46
C ASP A 383 6.90 -23.64 14.19
N VAL A 384 6.92 -24.45 13.14
CA VAL A 384 6.15 -24.31 11.90
C VAL A 384 5.38 -25.60 11.63
N ILE A 385 4.12 -25.49 11.26
CA ILE A 385 3.28 -26.63 10.88
C ILE A 385 3.05 -26.55 9.38
N CYS A 386 3.37 -27.62 8.65
CA CYS A 386 3.15 -27.75 7.23
C CYS A 386 2.04 -28.75 6.94
N PHE A 387 1.16 -28.42 5.98
CA PHE A 387 0.17 -29.32 5.42
C PHE A 387 0.33 -29.37 3.92
N THR A 388 0.48 -30.57 3.36
CA THR A 388 0.78 -30.75 1.93
C THR A 388 -0.22 -31.68 1.30
N SER A 389 -0.72 -31.36 0.11
CA SER A 389 -1.57 -32.25 -0.65
C SER A 389 -0.74 -33.31 -1.38
N SER A 390 -1.38 -34.41 -1.80
CA SER A 390 -0.78 -35.27 -2.82
C SER A 390 -0.44 -34.43 -4.06
N PRO A 391 0.56 -34.85 -4.87
CA PRO A 391 0.90 -34.16 -6.12
C PRO A 391 -0.33 -34.01 -6.99
N LEU A 392 -0.55 -32.79 -7.48
CA LEU A 392 -1.68 -32.47 -8.34
C LEU A 392 -1.47 -33.11 -9.72
N SER A 393 -2.56 -33.73 -10.27
CA SER A 393 -2.52 -34.33 -11.61
C SER A 393 -2.55 -33.30 -12.74
N ALA A 394 -2.94 -32.05 -12.44
CA ALA A 394 -2.98 -30.92 -13.36
C ALA A 394 -2.74 -29.61 -12.60
N THR A 395 -2.42 -28.55 -13.33
CA THR A 395 -2.29 -27.21 -12.77
C THR A 395 -3.60 -26.76 -12.13
N LEU A 396 -3.52 -26.29 -10.90
CA LEU A 396 -4.63 -25.69 -10.16
C LEU A 396 -4.44 -24.17 -10.09
N GLU A 397 -5.40 -23.42 -10.62
CA GLU A 397 -5.47 -21.96 -10.44
C GLU A 397 -6.45 -21.63 -9.31
N LEU A 398 -6.00 -20.89 -8.32
CA LEU A 398 -6.80 -20.41 -7.21
C LEU A 398 -6.99 -18.90 -7.33
N GLU A 399 -8.25 -18.46 -7.22
CA GLU A 399 -8.60 -17.05 -7.19
C GLU A 399 -9.52 -16.79 -6.00
N GLY A 400 -9.27 -15.74 -5.25
CA GLY A 400 -10.07 -15.34 -4.10
C GLY A 400 -9.23 -15.08 -2.87
N ARG A 401 -9.92 -14.96 -1.74
CA ARG A 401 -9.29 -14.78 -0.42
C ARG A 401 -9.27 -16.13 0.27
N PRO A 402 -8.11 -16.72 0.57
CA PRO A 402 -8.03 -17.93 1.35
C PRO A 402 -8.53 -17.66 2.78
N VAL A 403 -9.22 -18.62 3.35
CA VAL A 403 -9.72 -18.57 4.73
C VAL A 403 -9.25 -19.83 5.44
N LEU A 404 -8.51 -19.67 6.52
CA LEU A 404 -8.11 -20.73 7.42
C LEU A 404 -9.06 -20.74 8.64
N THR A 405 -9.66 -21.90 8.94
CA THR A 405 -10.46 -22.11 10.14
C THR A 405 -9.85 -23.22 10.96
N VAL A 406 -9.35 -22.89 12.15
CA VAL A 406 -8.74 -23.86 13.07
C VAL A 406 -9.24 -23.62 14.50
N ALA A 407 -9.37 -24.69 15.26
CA ALA A 407 -9.56 -24.62 16.70
C ALA A 407 -8.19 -24.54 17.37
N VAL A 408 -7.99 -23.52 18.22
CA VAL A 408 -6.70 -23.26 18.86
C VAL A 408 -6.87 -23.23 20.37
N ARG A 409 -5.90 -23.82 21.08
CA ARG A 409 -5.75 -23.73 22.52
C ARG A 409 -4.32 -23.31 22.84
N ALA A 410 -4.14 -22.33 23.71
CA ALA A 410 -2.84 -21.88 24.14
C ALA A 410 -2.72 -21.90 25.67
N ASP A 411 -1.51 -21.98 26.17
CA ASP A 411 -1.18 -21.88 27.62
C ASP A 411 -0.99 -20.41 28.05
N GLN A 412 -0.99 -19.48 27.09
CA GLN A 412 -0.88 -18.04 27.32
C GLN A 412 -2.17 -17.33 26.93
N PRO A 413 -2.49 -16.19 27.61
CA PRO A 413 -3.72 -15.44 27.34
C PRO A 413 -3.73 -14.70 25.98
N SER A 414 -2.58 -14.53 25.34
CA SER A 414 -2.42 -13.85 24.06
C SER A 414 -1.32 -14.47 23.25
N PHE A 415 -1.56 -14.66 21.95
CA PHE A 415 -0.58 -15.15 20.97
C PHE A 415 -1.03 -14.70 19.57
N ASP A 416 -0.11 -14.72 18.62
CA ASP A 416 -0.37 -14.48 17.20
C ASP A 416 -0.26 -15.80 16.43
N LEU A 417 -1.19 -16.03 15.51
CA LEU A 417 -1.15 -17.12 14.56
C LEU A 417 -0.95 -16.55 13.16
N CYS A 418 0.12 -16.96 12.49
CA CYS A 418 0.40 -16.60 11.09
C CYS A 418 0.19 -17.81 10.20
N ALA A 419 -0.55 -17.64 9.09
CA ALA A 419 -0.81 -18.64 8.07
C ALA A 419 -0.46 -18.12 6.67
#